data_8c82b0691be426abffafc9594f0d0afc
#
_entry.id   8c82b0691be426abffafc9594f0d0afc
#
_cell.length_a   1.000
_cell.length_b   1.000
_cell.length_c   1.000
_cell.angle_alpha   90.00
_cell.angle_beta   90.00
_cell.angle_gamma   90.00
#
_symmetry.space_group_name_H-M   'P 1'
#
loop_
_entity.id
_entity.type
_entity.pdbx_description
1 polymer ?
#
loop_
_entity_poly.entity_id
_entity_poly.type
_entity_poly.pdbx_seq_one_letter_code
_entity_poly.pdbx_strand_id
1 'polypeptide(L)'
;GKQLFEINNLRPVLGDGIMPVFKGLKPSLLSFTGYEVMFILTAYMKNPKKSNRAIAWGGGISTLIYFITVVMVVGSLSLDGVITRTWPTLDLVRSFEIKGLVFERFESLLLVLWIMQMFSTCTITHYCASIGIRELFRSKKT
;
A
#
# COMPACT_ATOMS: atom_id res chain seq x y z
N GLY A 1 6.36 17.07 -27.31
CA GLY A 1 6.52 16.65 -25.92
C GLY A 1 5.42 15.68 -25.57
N LYS A 2 5.75 14.41 -25.23
CA LYS A 2 4.77 13.48 -24.68
C LYS A 2 4.30 14.06 -23.34
N GLN A 3 3.01 14.34 -23.21
CA GLN A 3 2.44 14.68 -21.92
C GLN A 3 2.60 13.45 -21.02
N LEU A 4 3.33 13.60 -19.92
CA LEU A 4 3.58 12.52 -18.96
C LEU A 4 2.29 12.06 -18.24
N PHE A 5 1.22 12.85 -18.35
CA PHE A 5 -0.08 12.58 -17.74
C PHE A 5 -1.20 13.08 -18.65
N GLU A 6 -2.13 12.21 -19.01
CA GLU A 6 -3.30 12.53 -19.83
C GLU A 6 -4.59 12.20 -19.07
N ILE A 7 -5.39 13.21 -18.79
CA ILE A 7 -6.69 13.05 -18.09
C ILE A 7 -7.64 12.15 -18.89
N ASN A 8 -7.52 12.10 -20.21
CA ASN A 8 -8.35 11.25 -21.07
C ASN A 8 -8.14 9.75 -20.80
N ASN A 9 -6.96 9.34 -20.30
CA ASN A 9 -6.67 7.97 -19.92
C ASN A 9 -7.50 7.48 -18.72
N LEU A 10 -8.08 8.40 -17.95
CA LEU A 10 -8.97 8.10 -16.81
C LEU A 10 -10.43 7.92 -17.22
N ARG A 11 -10.77 8.14 -18.49
CA ARG A 11 -12.15 8.00 -19.01
C ARG A 11 -12.28 6.70 -19.83
N PRO A 12 -13.50 6.05 -19.84
CA PRO A 12 -14.70 6.40 -19.07
C PRO A 12 -14.65 5.88 -17.62
N VAL A 13 -14.93 6.75 -16.65
CA VAL A 13 -15.11 6.35 -15.25
C VAL A 13 -16.46 5.63 -15.14
N LEU A 14 -16.49 4.39 -14.63
CA LEU A 14 -17.72 3.59 -14.48
C LEU A 14 -18.43 3.24 -15.83
N GLY A 15 -17.73 3.24 -16.95
CA GLY A 15 -18.30 2.90 -18.26
C GLY A 15 -18.98 1.53 -18.29
N ASP A 16 -18.45 0.55 -17.55
CA ASP A 16 -18.97 -0.83 -17.41
C ASP A 16 -19.88 -1.01 -16.20
N GLY A 17 -20.38 0.10 -15.63
CA GLY A 17 -21.26 0.07 -14.46
C GLY A 17 -20.53 -0.07 -13.14
N ILE A 18 -21.27 -0.37 -12.06
CA ILE A 18 -20.76 -0.44 -10.68
C ILE A 18 -20.20 -1.83 -10.35
N MET A 19 -20.54 -2.87 -11.09
CA MET A 19 -20.13 -4.25 -10.81
C MET A 19 -18.60 -4.45 -10.80
N PRO A 20 -17.80 -3.87 -11.71
CA PRO A 20 -16.34 -3.94 -11.65
C PRO A 20 -15.76 -3.36 -10.37
N VAL A 21 -16.37 -2.32 -9.79
CA VAL A 21 -15.94 -1.71 -8.53
C VAL A 21 -16.06 -2.73 -7.39
N PHE A 22 -17.20 -3.43 -7.29
CA PHE A 22 -17.39 -4.49 -6.29
C PHE A 22 -16.42 -5.66 -6.47
N LYS A 23 -16.13 -6.05 -7.71
CA LYS A 23 -15.11 -7.08 -7.99
C LYS A 23 -13.70 -6.63 -7.56
N GLY A 24 -13.39 -5.34 -7.69
CA GLY A 24 -12.12 -4.75 -7.27
C GLY A 24 -11.97 -4.62 -5.75
N LEU A 25 -13.06 -4.60 -4.97
CA LEU A 25 -13.00 -4.50 -3.51
C LEU A 25 -12.25 -5.67 -2.86
N LYS A 26 -12.46 -6.90 -3.34
CA LYS A 26 -11.83 -8.09 -2.77
C LYS A 26 -10.30 -8.05 -2.82
N PRO A 27 -9.64 -7.80 -3.97
CA PRO A 27 -8.18 -7.63 -3.99
C PRO A 27 -7.71 -6.39 -3.24
N SER A 28 -8.49 -5.30 -3.22
CA SER A 28 -8.14 -4.10 -2.46
C SER A 28 -8.14 -4.34 -0.96
N LEU A 29 -9.06 -5.13 -0.42
CA LEU A 29 -9.07 -5.52 0.99
C LEU A 29 -7.80 -6.26 1.40
N LEU A 30 -7.23 -7.09 0.52
CA LEU A 30 -5.96 -7.76 0.77
C LEU A 30 -4.79 -6.79 0.92
N SER A 31 -4.83 -5.65 0.23
CA SER A 31 -3.80 -4.61 0.35
C SER A 31 -3.81 -3.89 1.70
N PHE A 32 -4.91 -3.98 2.44
CA PHE A 32 -5.05 -3.43 3.78
C PHE A 32 -4.84 -4.48 4.89
N THR A 33 -4.44 -5.71 4.57
CA THR A 33 -4.09 -6.72 5.59
C THR A 33 -2.86 -6.24 6.38
N GLY A 34 -2.84 -6.60 7.68
CA GLY A 34 -1.78 -6.19 8.60
C GLY A 34 -2.24 -5.20 9.67
N TYR A 35 -3.43 -4.58 9.52
CA TYR A 35 -4.01 -3.75 10.58
C TYR A 35 -4.37 -4.56 11.84
N GLU A 36 -4.50 -5.88 11.73
CA GLU A 36 -4.76 -6.81 12.85
C GLU A 36 -3.68 -6.74 13.92
N VAL A 37 -2.46 -6.38 13.54
CA VAL A 37 -1.36 -6.11 14.47
C VAL A 37 -1.75 -5.07 15.53
N MET A 38 -2.63 -4.12 15.17
CA MET A 38 -3.11 -3.09 16.09
C MET A 38 -3.93 -3.66 17.25
N PHE A 39 -4.59 -4.82 17.09
CA PHE A 39 -5.29 -5.47 18.21
C PHE A 39 -4.30 -5.86 19.32
N ILE A 40 -3.14 -6.37 18.94
CA ILE A 40 -2.09 -6.74 19.90
C ILE A 40 -1.41 -5.49 20.45
N LEU A 41 -1.04 -4.56 19.60
CA LEU A 41 -0.35 -3.32 20.01
C LEU A 41 -1.23 -2.47 20.95
N THR A 42 -2.54 -2.42 20.72
CA THR A 42 -3.48 -1.66 21.56
C THR A 42 -3.44 -2.12 23.02
N ALA A 43 -3.22 -3.43 23.27
CA ALA A 43 -3.10 -3.96 24.63
C ALA A 43 -1.88 -3.41 25.39
N TYR A 44 -0.85 -2.96 24.70
CA TYR A 44 0.39 -2.41 25.26
C TYR A 44 0.45 -0.87 25.24
N MET A 45 -0.59 -0.21 24.71
CA MET A 45 -0.64 1.24 24.66
C MET A 45 -1.00 1.85 26.03
N LYS A 46 -0.31 2.93 26.42
CA LYS A 46 -0.65 3.73 27.62
C LYS A 46 -2.08 4.30 27.57
N ASN A 47 -2.58 4.61 26.38
CA ASN A 47 -3.91 5.17 26.13
C ASN A 47 -4.63 4.42 25.01
N PRO A 48 -5.25 3.26 25.29
CA PRO A 48 -5.92 2.44 24.26
C PRO A 48 -7.06 3.18 23.54
N LYS A 49 -7.72 4.14 24.21
CA LYS A 49 -8.78 4.98 23.59
C LYS A 49 -8.30 5.81 22.39
N LYS A 50 -7.00 6.10 22.29
CA LYS A 50 -6.41 6.80 21.13
C LYS A 50 -6.11 5.87 19.96
N SER A 51 -6.19 4.55 20.14
CA SER A 51 -5.92 3.55 19.10
C SER A 51 -6.82 3.74 17.87
N ASN A 52 -8.11 3.91 18.06
CA ASN A 52 -9.05 4.12 16.96
C ASN A 52 -8.70 5.35 16.11
N ARG A 53 -8.26 6.42 16.76
CA ARG A 53 -7.83 7.63 16.04
C ARG A 53 -6.52 7.39 15.27
N ALA A 54 -5.58 6.66 15.86
CA ALA A 54 -4.33 6.32 15.20
C ALA A 54 -4.57 5.42 13.97
N ILE A 55 -5.45 4.40 14.10
CA ILE A 55 -5.84 3.51 12.99
C ILE A 55 -6.54 4.32 11.88
N ALA A 56 -7.46 5.21 12.23
CA ALA A 56 -8.18 6.03 11.24
C ALA A 56 -7.23 6.96 10.49
N TRP A 57 -6.29 7.62 11.17
CA TRP A 57 -5.29 8.46 10.51
C TRP A 57 -4.31 7.66 9.66
N GLY A 58 -3.77 6.56 10.19
CA GLY A 58 -2.86 5.69 9.44
C GLY A 58 -3.51 5.10 8.20
N GLY A 59 -4.71 4.53 8.34
CA GLY A 59 -5.48 4.00 7.22
C GLY A 59 -5.87 5.08 6.20
N GLY A 60 -6.28 6.26 6.68
CA GLY A 60 -6.62 7.40 5.82
C GLY A 60 -5.44 7.88 4.98
N ILE A 61 -4.26 8.03 5.57
CA ILE A 61 -3.04 8.43 4.87
C ILE A 61 -2.65 7.36 3.83
N SER A 62 -2.68 6.08 4.21
CA SER A 62 -2.37 4.97 3.29
C SER A 62 -3.34 4.94 2.11
N THR A 63 -4.64 5.12 2.36
CA THR A 63 -5.67 5.18 1.31
C THR A 63 -5.41 6.34 0.35
N LEU A 64 -5.06 7.51 0.88
CA LEU A 64 -4.75 8.69 0.07
C LEU A 64 -3.53 8.43 -0.84
N ILE A 65 -2.47 7.83 -0.30
CA ILE A 65 -1.27 7.49 -1.08
C ILE A 65 -1.62 6.49 -2.18
N TYR A 66 -2.38 5.42 -1.88
CA TYR A 66 -2.82 4.45 -2.90
C TYR A 66 -3.66 5.11 -3.98
N PHE A 67 -4.59 5.99 -3.61
CA PHE A 67 -5.42 6.71 -4.56
C PHE A 67 -4.58 7.56 -5.51
N ILE A 68 -3.66 8.37 -4.97
CA ILE A 68 -2.74 9.19 -5.78
C ILE A 68 -1.91 8.31 -6.72
N THR A 69 -1.35 7.21 -6.20
CA THR A 69 -0.53 6.28 -6.99
C THR A 69 -1.32 5.70 -8.15
N VAL A 70 -2.54 5.22 -7.91
CA VAL A 70 -3.41 4.64 -8.96
C VAL A 70 -3.74 5.69 -10.02
N VAL A 71 -4.14 6.90 -9.62
CA VAL A 71 -4.44 8.00 -10.56
C VAL A 71 -3.22 8.35 -11.41
N MET A 72 -2.05 8.43 -10.81
CA MET A 72 -0.80 8.72 -11.53
C MET A 72 -0.42 7.60 -12.50
N VAL A 73 -0.51 6.34 -12.07
CA VAL A 73 -0.18 5.18 -12.92
C VAL A 73 -1.13 5.07 -14.11
N VAL A 74 -2.43 5.13 -13.88
CA VAL A 74 -3.44 5.05 -14.96
C VAL A 74 -3.38 6.27 -15.88
N GLY A 75 -3.23 7.46 -15.32
CA GLY A 75 -3.12 8.70 -16.09
C GLY A 75 -1.88 8.76 -16.99
N SER A 76 -0.78 8.13 -16.57
CA SER A 76 0.48 8.14 -17.32
C SER A 76 0.61 6.97 -18.31
N LEU A 77 0.13 5.77 -17.97
CA LEU A 77 0.33 4.54 -18.74
C LEU A 77 -0.89 4.12 -19.56
N SER A 78 -2.04 4.76 -19.37
CA SER A 78 -3.36 4.32 -19.79
C SER A 78 -3.80 2.98 -19.16
N LEU A 79 -5.10 2.65 -19.24
CA LEU A 79 -5.63 1.41 -18.68
C LEU A 79 -5.02 0.17 -19.32
N ASP A 80 -4.94 0.15 -20.64
CA ASP A 80 -4.33 -0.97 -21.41
C ASP A 80 -2.85 -1.13 -21.09
N GLY A 81 -2.14 -0.01 -20.93
CA GLY A 81 -0.74 -0.01 -20.53
C GLY A 81 -0.52 -0.59 -19.12
N VAL A 82 -1.44 -0.35 -18.20
CA VAL A 82 -1.37 -0.91 -16.83
C VAL A 82 -1.61 -2.41 -16.81
N ILE A 83 -2.61 -2.90 -17.56
CA ILE A 83 -2.98 -4.32 -17.59
C ILE A 83 -1.89 -5.19 -18.23
N THR A 84 -1.16 -4.66 -19.20
CA THR A 84 -0.10 -5.39 -19.92
C THR A 84 1.23 -5.44 -19.18
N ARG A 85 1.40 -4.69 -18.10
CA ARG A 85 2.67 -4.59 -17.36
C ARG A 85 2.62 -5.37 -16.05
N THR A 86 3.72 -6.03 -15.74
CA THR A 86 3.88 -6.78 -14.47
C THR A 86 4.07 -5.84 -13.27
N TRP A 87 4.77 -4.71 -13.48
CA TRP A 87 5.12 -3.74 -12.43
C TRP A 87 4.83 -2.29 -12.84
N PRO A 88 3.55 -1.91 -13.02
CA PRO A 88 3.20 -0.60 -13.57
C PRO A 88 3.75 0.59 -12.77
N THR A 89 3.81 0.48 -11.44
CA THR A 89 4.34 1.53 -10.56
C THR A 89 5.84 1.73 -10.75
N LEU A 90 6.62 0.64 -10.91
CA LEU A 90 8.06 0.74 -11.18
C LEU A 90 8.32 1.34 -12.56
N ASP A 91 7.52 0.93 -13.56
CA ASP A 91 7.62 1.48 -14.91
C ASP A 91 7.28 2.97 -14.96
N LEU A 92 6.30 3.39 -14.15
CA LEU A 92 5.99 4.81 -13.99
C LEU A 92 7.20 5.57 -13.43
N VAL A 93 7.82 5.05 -12.36
CA VAL A 93 8.98 5.69 -11.74
C VAL A 93 10.15 5.77 -12.72
N ARG A 94 10.41 4.72 -13.48
CA ARG A 94 11.43 4.73 -14.55
C ARG A 94 11.15 5.78 -15.63
N SER A 95 9.89 6.07 -15.91
CA SER A 95 9.51 7.09 -16.89
C SER A 95 9.85 8.51 -16.47
N PHE A 96 10.05 8.75 -15.17
CA PHE A 96 10.48 10.03 -14.61
C PHE A 96 12.00 10.20 -14.53
N GLU A 97 12.80 9.23 -15.00
CA GLU A 97 14.25 9.36 -15.05
C GLU A 97 14.64 10.51 -16.00
N ILE A 98 15.09 11.61 -15.42
CA ILE A 98 15.64 12.75 -16.16
C ILE A 98 17.16 12.57 -16.19
N LYS A 99 17.72 12.30 -17.37
CA LYS A 99 19.16 12.19 -17.60
C LYS A 99 19.87 13.47 -17.12
N GLY A 100 20.82 13.32 -16.20
CA GLY A 100 21.65 14.43 -15.70
C GLY A 100 21.28 14.99 -14.33
N LEU A 101 20.28 14.46 -13.63
CA LEU A 101 19.99 14.82 -12.24
C LEU A 101 20.48 13.73 -11.26
N VAL A 102 20.72 14.13 -10.00
CA VAL A 102 21.16 13.26 -8.88
C VAL A 102 20.24 12.03 -8.66
N PHE A 103 19.07 12.03 -9.28
CA PHE A 103 18.04 10.97 -9.22
C PHE A 103 18.08 9.97 -10.39
N GLU A 104 19.21 9.76 -11.03
CA GLU A 104 19.37 8.75 -12.10
C GLU A 104 19.07 7.30 -11.64
N ARG A 105 18.96 7.06 -10.32
CA ARG A 105 18.69 5.74 -9.73
C ARG A 105 17.54 5.77 -8.72
N PHE A 106 16.47 6.47 -9.05
CA PHE A 106 15.28 6.50 -8.19
C PHE A 106 14.67 5.11 -7.96
N GLU A 107 14.82 4.23 -8.95
CA GLU A 107 14.45 2.81 -8.85
C GLU A 107 15.19 2.08 -7.72
N SER A 108 16.49 2.30 -7.59
CA SER A 108 17.30 1.68 -6.53
C SER A 108 16.86 2.16 -5.14
N LEU A 109 16.51 3.42 -5.00
CA LEU A 109 15.99 3.98 -3.75
C LEU A 109 14.64 3.37 -3.37
N LEU A 110 13.74 3.20 -4.34
CA LEU A 110 12.47 2.51 -4.12
C LEU A 110 12.67 1.05 -3.69
N LEU A 111 13.61 0.34 -4.31
CA LEU A 111 13.93 -1.05 -3.94
C LEU A 111 14.44 -1.12 -2.49
N VAL A 112 15.32 -0.21 -2.09
CA VAL A 112 15.81 -0.14 -0.71
C VAL A 112 14.66 0.11 0.27
N LEU A 113 13.81 1.09 0.00
CA LEU A 113 12.64 1.37 0.83
C LEU A 113 11.70 0.17 0.92
N TRP A 114 11.50 -0.53 -0.20
CA TRP A 114 10.65 -1.72 -0.24
C TRP A 114 11.21 -2.86 0.59
N ILE A 115 12.51 -3.13 0.50
CA ILE A 115 13.19 -4.13 1.33
C ILE A 115 13.07 -3.77 2.82
N MET A 116 13.30 -2.51 3.19
CA MET A 116 13.15 -2.04 4.57
C MET A 116 11.71 -2.23 5.08
N GLN A 117 10.71 -1.96 4.24
CA GLN A 117 9.31 -2.15 4.59
C GLN A 117 8.95 -3.63 4.76
N MET A 118 9.42 -4.51 3.88
CA MET A 118 9.25 -5.96 4.01
C MET A 118 9.87 -6.49 5.31
N PHE A 119 11.08 -6.05 5.62
CA PHE A 119 11.76 -6.41 6.87
C PHE A 119 10.97 -5.95 8.10
N SER A 120 10.49 -4.70 8.09
CA SER A 120 9.67 -4.15 9.17
C SER A 120 8.38 -4.95 9.37
N THR A 121 7.68 -5.27 8.29
CA THR A 121 6.45 -6.07 8.32
C THR A 121 6.71 -7.47 8.87
N CYS A 122 7.76 -8.14 8.41
CA CYS A 122 8.15 -9.46 8.91
C CYS A 122 8.46 -9.43 10.41
N THR A 123 9.23 -8.44 10.85
CA THR A 123 9.62 -8.28 12.26
C THR A 123 8.41 -8.08 13.17
N ILE A 124 7.49 -7.18 12.80
CA ILE A 124 6.32 -6.89 13.62
C ILE A 124 5.35 -8.07 13.66
N THR A 125 5.16 -8.76 12.53
CA THR A 125 4.31 -9.95 12.45
C THR A 125 4.87 -11.08 13.32
N HIS A 126 6.18 -11.31 13.26
CA HIS A 126 6.86 -12.30 14.09
C HIS A 126 6.77 -11.98 15.58
N TYR A 127 6.93 -10.71 15.95
CA TYR A 127 6.76 -10.23 17.31
C TYR A 127 5.34 -10.48 17.83
N CYS A 128 4.33 -10.14 17.03
CA CYS A 128 2.92 -10.36 17.40
C CYS A 128 2.60 -11.85 17.55
N ALA A 129 3.11 -12.71 16.64
CA ALA A 129 2.96 -14.15 16.74
C ALA A 129 3.59 -14.71 18.03
N SER A 130 4.78 -14.23 18.38
CA SER A 130 5.49 -14.65 19.60
C SER A 130 4.71 -14.26 20.88
N ILE A 131 4.11 -13.07 20.91
CA ILE A 131 3.24 -12.65 22.01
C ILE A 131 2.00 -13.54 22.09
N GLY A 132 1.34 -13.80 20.96
CA GLY A 132 0.15 -14.66 20.93
C GLY A 132 0.43 -16.06 21.47
N ILE A 133 1.55 -16.67 21.06
CA ILE A 133 1.99 -17.96 21.56
C ILE A 133 2.26 -17.90 23.07
N ARG A 134 2.97 -16.90 23.54
CA ARG A 134 3.26 -16.71 24.98
C ARG A 134 1.98 -16.64 25.82
N GLU A 135 0.98 -15.88 25.40
CA GLU A 135 -0.28 -15.75 26.12
C GLU A 135 -1.09 -17.05 26.11
N LEU A 136 -1.07 -17.83 25.03
CA LEU A 136 -1.69 -19.15 24.98
C LEU A 136 -1.11 -20.12 26.00
N PHE A 137 0.23 -20.13 26.16
CA PHE A 137 0.89 -20.99 27.14
C PHE A 137 0.73 -20.50 28.59
N ARG A 138 0.61 -19.18 28.76
CA ARG A 138 0.39 -18.58 30.08
C ARG A 138 -1.03 -18.90 30.59
N SER A 139 -2.05 -18.84 29.73
CA SER A 139 -3.45 -19.15 30.07
C SER A 139 -3.66 -20.60 30.51
N LYS A 140 -2.79 -21.53 30.10
CA LYS A 140 -2.87 -22.95 30.51
C LYS A 140 -2.31 -23.23 31.92
N LYS A 141 -1.71 -22.22 32.59
CA LYS A 141 -1.12 -22.37 33.94
C LYS A 141 -1.98 -21.81 35.08
N THR A 142 -3.17 -21.29 34.76
CA THR A 142 -4.18 -20.85 35.72
C THR A 142 -5.34 -21.84 35.75
#